data_1e078dffcf1a30efe40c4c26d7bd8856
#
_entry.id   1e078dffcf1a30efe40c4c26d7bd8856
#
_cell.length_a   1.000
_cell.length_b   1.000
_cell.length_c   1.000
_cell.angle_alpha   90.00
_cell.angle_beta   90.00
_cell.angle_gamma   90.00
#
_symmetry.space_group_name_H-M   'P 1'
#
loop_
_entity.id
_entity.type
_entity.pdbx_description
1 polymer ?
#
loop_
_entity_poly.entity_id
_entity_poly.type
_entity_poly.pdbx_seq_one_letter_code
_entity_poly.pdbx_strand_id
1 'polypeptide(L)'
;AFTPTPLLNDTLAKEVMEHIIEPTIKGLIADGTPYQGVLYAGLMVTEEGPKLIEYNCRFGDPECQPLMTRLETDALELLLATAEGRLDKVKPKWSKHAALTVVMAAKGYPGSYEKGTEIKGVEEAAAIDGITVFHAGTRRENGKLLAQGGRVLNVTAMAPSVKEAQEKAYVAVSKIDW
;
A
#
# COMPACT_ATOMS: atom_id res chain seq x y z
N ALA A 1 3.15 2.02 -6.09
CA ALA A 1 3.39 2.78 -4.85
C ALA A 1 4.73 2.38 -4.23
N PHE A 2 5.34 3.26 -3.44
CA PHE A 2 6.59 2.98 -2.73
C PHE A 2 6.69 3.77 -1.43
N THR A 3 7.52 3.29 -0.51
CA THR A 3 7.78 3.91 0.79
C THR A 3 9.20 3.56 1.27
N PRO A 4 9.94 4.49 1.96
CA PRO A 4 9.59 5.90 2.19
C PRO A 4 9.67 6.72 0.90
N THR A 5 8.92 7.83 0.85
CA THR A 5 9.07 8.80 -0.24
C THR A 5 10.08 9.89 0.17
N PRO A 6 10.99 10.31 -0.72
CA PRO A 6 11.91 11.40 -0.44
C PRO A 6 11.22 12.77 -0.33
N LEU A 7 9.97 12.88 -0.80
CA LEU A 7 9.18 14.12 -0.73
C LEU A 7 8.68 14.41 0.68
N LEU A 8 8.37 13.38 1.47
CA LEU A 8 7.85 13.53 2.83
C LEU A 8 9.00 13.54 3.84
N ASN A 9 9.53 14.73 4.12
CA ASN A 9 10.46 14.95 5.22
C ASN A 9 9.71 15.30 6.52
N ASP A 10 10.42 15.36 7.64
CA ASP A 10 9.82 15.62 8.97
C ASP A 10 9.07 16.96 9.04
N THR A 11 9.55 18.00 8.35
CA THR A 11 8.89 19.30 8.30
C THR A 11 7.55 19.21 7.60
N LEU A 12 7.51 18.60 6.42
CA LEU A 12 6.27 18.42 5.66
C LEU A 12 5.30 17.49 6.40
N ALA A 13 5.81 16.41 7.02
CA ALA A 13 4.99 15.50 7.82
C ALA A 13 4.32 16.25 8.99
N LYS A 14 5.06 17.12 9.70
CA LYS A 14 4.53 17.94 10.77
C LYS A 14 3.46 18.90 10.26
N GLU A 15 3.72 19.60 9.16
CA GLU A 15 2.76 20.52 8.53
C GLU A 15 1.45 19.81 8.16
N VAL A 16 1.54 18.61 7.55
CA VAL A 16 0.38 17.78 7.22
C VAL A 16 -0.41 17.40 8.48
N MET A 17 0.27 16.98 9.53
CA MET A 17 -0.39 16.65 10.80
C MET A 17 -1.11 17.84 11.39
N GLU A 18 -0.44 19.00 11.52
CA GLU A 18 -0.97 20.19 12.19
C GLU A 18 -2.09 20.88 11.40
N HIS A 19 -1.98 20.91 10.05
CA HIS A 19 -2.90 21.70 9.23
C HIS A 19 -3.97 20.87 8.53
N ILE A 20 -3.80 19.55 8.40
CA ILE A 20 -4.74 18.69 7.67
C ILE A 20 -5.33 17.61 8.59
N ILE A 21 -4.49 16.75 9.18
CA ILE A 21 -4.99 15.57 9.90
C ILE A 21 -5.65 15.94 11.22
N GLU A 22 -4.95 16.68 12.09
CA GLU A 22 -5.49 17.06 13.41
C GLU A 22 -6.77 17.90 13.33
N PRO A 23 -6.86 18.93 12.46
CA PRO A 23 -8.10 19.69 12.31
C PRO A 23 -9.27 18.81 11.85
N THR A 24 -9.03 17.84 10.94
CA THR A 24 -10.06 16.93 10.49
C THR A 24 -10.57 16.05 11.63
N ILE A 25 -9.66 15.45 12.41
CA ILE A 25 -10.07 14.61 13.55
C ILE A 25 -10.80 15.43 14.62
N LYS A 26 -10.31 16.63 14.91
CA LYS A 26 -10.96 17.56 15.86
C LYS A 26 -12.36 17.97 15.37
N GLY A 27 -12.52 18.22 14.06
CA GLY A 27 -13.80 18.53 13.44
C GLY A 27 -14.80 17.37 13.58
N LEU A 28 -14.39 16.16 13.26
CA LEU A 28 -15.23 14.96 13.42
C LEU A 28 -15.69 14.74 14.88
N ILE A 29 -14.83 15.02 15.85
CA ILE A 29 -15.19 14.97 17.28
C ILE A 29 -16.22 16.05 17.61
N ALA A 30 -16.03 17.27 17.12
CA ALA A 30 -16.96 18.37 17.36
C ALA A 30 -18.35 18.14 16.74
N ASP A 31 -18.38 17.45 15.59
CA ASP A 31 -19.63 17.04 14.92
C ASP A 31 -20.32 15.83 15.58
N GLY A 32 -19.76 15.29 16.67
CA GLY A 32 -20.30 14.13 17.36
C GLY A 32 -20.11 12.79 16.63
N THR A 33 -19.22 12.76 15.65
CA THR A 33 -18.88 11.58 14.83
C THR A 33 -17.38 11.24 14.93
N PRO A 34 -16.85 10.93 16.14
CA PRO A 34 -15.43 10.67 16.31
C PRO A 34 -14.98 9.52 15.44
N TYR A 35 -13.84 9.71 14.76
CA TYR A 35 -13.26 8.69 13.89
C TYR A 35 -12.16 7.89 14.61
N GLN A 36 -12.22 6.58 14.49
CA GLN A 36 -11.21 5.65 15.00
C GLN A 36 -10.92 4.59 13.95
N GLY A 37 -9.68 4.52 13.49
CA GLY A 37 -9.29 3.60 12.42
C GLY A 37 -8.14 4.14 11.58
N VAL A 38 -7.99 3.60 10.38
CA VAL A 38 -6.98 4.04 9.41
C VAL A 38 -7.54 5.18 8.56
N LEU A 39 -6.93 6.34 8.67
CA LEU A 39 -7.21 7.49 7.82
C LEU A 39 -6.07 7.67 6.81
N TYR A 40 -6.32 7.39 5.54
CA TYR A 40 -5.41 7.66 4.45
C TYR A 40 -5.72 9.04 3.86
N ALA A 41 -4.74 9.94 3.86
CA ALA A 41 -4.85 11.25 3.24
C ALA A 41 -4.09 11.26 1.91
N GLY A 42 -4.80 11.40 0.80
CA GLY A 42 -4.23 11.67 -0.52
C GLY A 42 -3.86 13.13 -0.63
N LEU A 43 -2.59 13.42 -0.82
CA LEU A 43 -2.05 14.77 -0.81
C LEU A 43 -1.36 15.12 -2.13
N MET A 44 -1.46 16.39 -2.51
CA MET A 44 -0.63 17.02 -3.53
C MET A 44 0.33 18.01 -2.85
N VAL A 45 1.63 17.81 -3.04
CA VAL A 45 2.64 18.77 -2.57
C VAL A 45 2.83 19.83 -3.64
N THR A 46 2.54 21.10 -3.30
CA THR A 46 2.65 22.24 -4.19
C THR A 46 3.66 23.26 -3.62
N GLU A 47 3.96 24.30 -4.38
CA GLU A 47 4.79 25.44 -3.91
C GLU A 47 4.17 26.17 -2.71
N GLU A 48 2.85 26.11 -2.56
CA GLU A 48 2.11 26.71 -1.43
C GLU A 48 1.95 25.74 -0.24
N GLY A 49 2.62 24.58 -0.25
CA GLY A 49 2.49 23.52 0.75
C GLY A 49 1.59 22.35 0.34
N PRO A 50 1.31 21.43 1.28
CA PRO A 50 0.51 20.25 1.01
C PRO A 50 -0.98 20.62 0.86
N LYS A 51 -1.62 20.09 -0.18
CA LYS A 51 -3.06 20.22 -0.45
C LYS A 51 -3.72 18.86 -0.35
N LEU A 52 -4.80 18.77 0.41
CA LEU A 52 -5.61 17.57 0.52
C LEU A 52 -6.42 17.37 -0.78
N ILE A 53 -6.34 16.17 -1.35
CA ILE A 53 -7.13 15.74 -2.50
C ILE A 53 -8.34 14.95 -2.02
N GLU A 54 -8.09 13.91 -1.21
CA GLU A 54 -9.13 13.00 -0.71
C GLU A 54 -8.72 12.35 0.61
N TYR A 55 -9.71 11.84 1.34
CA TYR A 55 -9.52 10.87 2.41
C TYR A 55 -10.05 9.51 1.99
N ASN A 56 -9.36 8.46 2.45
CA ASN A 56 -9.91 7.10 2.46
C ASN A 56 -9.95 6.58 3.90
N CYS A 57 -11.08 6.00 4.31
CA CYS A 57 -11.30 5.43 5.64
C CYS A 57 -10.77 3.99 5.74
N ARG A 58 -9.66 3.71 5.12
CA ARG A 58 -8.99 2.41 5.05
C ARG A 58 -7.57 2.60 4.54
N PHE A 59 -6.77 1.53 4.58
CA PHE A 59 -5.48 1.55 3.88
C PHE A 59 -5.66 1.81 2.39
N GLY A 60 -4.70 2.51 1.79
CA GLY A 60 -4.65 2.72 0.36
C GLY A 60 -4.46 1.41 -0.42
N ASP A 61 -4.86 1.38 -1.66
CA ASP A 61 -4.59 0.30 -2.60
C ASP A 61 -4.04 0.94 -3.88
N PRO A 62 -2.72 0.82 -4.15
CA PRO A 62 -1.81 -0.22 -3.67
C PRO A 62 -0.85 0.18 -2.52
N GLU A 63 -1.16 1.16 -1.67
CA GLU A 63 -0.24 1.65 -0.63
C GLU A 63 -0.10 0.68 0.54
N CYS A 64 -1.12 -0.14 0.83
CA CYS A 64 -1.11 -1.10 1.92
C CYS A 64 0.02 -2.12 1.80
N GLN A 65 0.28 -2.64 0.60
CA GLN A 65 1.25 -3.68 0.36
C GLN A 65 2.69 -3.26 0.76
N PRO A 66 3.25 -2.14 0.28
CA PRO A 66 4.58 -1.73 0.70
C PRO A 66 4.64 -1.30 2.17
N LEU A 67 3.55 -0.77 2.75
CA LEU A 67 3.49 -0.47 4.19
C LEU A 67 3.60 -1.75 5.01
N MET A 68 2.77 -2.76 4.74
CA MET A 68 2.78 -4.03 5.48
C MET A 68 4.11 -4.78 5.31
N THR A 69 4.73 -4.71 4.13
CA THR A 69 6.04 -5.32 3.87
C THR A 69 7.15 -4.70 4.72
N ARG A 70 7.08 -3.39 5.02
CA ARG A 70 8.05 -2.68 5.87
C ARG A 70 7.75 -2.72 7.35
N LEU A 71 6.55 -3.09 7.75
CA LEU A 71 6.15 -3.12 9.14
C LEU A 71 6.84 -4.28 9.87
N GLU A 72 7.62 -3.96 10.91
CA GLU A 72 8.28 -4.95 11.78
C GLU A 72 7.47 -5.26 13.06
N THR A 73 6.58 -4.34 13.45
CA THR A 73 5.62 -4.57 14.53
C THR A 73 4.51 -5.48 14.05
N ASP A 74 4.01 -6.35 14.91
CA ASP A 74 2.85 -7.18 14.59
C ASP A 74 1.65 -6.30 14.20
N ALA A 75 1.15 -6.50 12.98
CA ALA A 75 0.02 -5.75 12.46
C ALA A 75 -1.25 -5.94 13.30
N LEU A 76 -1.46 -7.15 13.87
CA LEU A 76 -2.59 -7.43 14.74
C LEU A 76 -2.52 -6.58 16.03
N GLU A 77 -1.33 -6.41 16.61
CA GLU A 77 -1.15 -5.55 17.78
C GLU A 77 -1.57 -4.10 17.50
N LEU A 78 -1.15 -3.55 16.35
CA LEU A 78 -1.51 -2.19 15.96
C LEU A 78 -3.01 -2.04 15.68
N LEU A 79 -3.61 -3.00 14.97
CA LEU A 79 -5.04 -2.97 14.65
C LEU A 79 -5.90 -3.12 15.91
N LEU A 80 -5.52 -4.02 16.82
CA LEU A 80 -6.19 -4.20 18.10
C LEU A 80 -6.06 -2.95 18.98
N ALA A 81 -4.86 -2.39 19.08
CA ALA A 81 -4.62 -1.16 19.82
C ALA A 81 -5.44 0.02 19.26
N THR A 82 -5.58 0.08 17.94
CA THR A 82 -6.45 1.07 17.28
C THR A 82 -7.91 0.85 17.68
N ALA A 83 -8.42 -0.38 17.57
CA ALA A 83 -9.81 -0.71 17.92
C ALA A 83 -10.15 -0.46 19.40
N GLU A 84 -9.16 -0.62 20.28
CA GLU A 84 -9.30 -0.38 21.73
C GLU A 84 -8.99 1.06 22.17
N GLY A 85 -8.64 1.96 21.24
CA GLY A 85 -8.32 3.37 21.56
C GLY A 85 -7.05 3.55 22.38
N ARG A 86 -6.08 2.65 22.27
CA ARG A 86 -4.80 2.67 23.02
C ARG A 86 -3.56 2.70 22.11
N LEU A 87 -3.70 3.16 20.88
CA LEU A 87 -2.60 3.19 19.90
C LEU A 87 -1.42 4.06 20.35
N ASP A 88 -1.67 5.05 21.20
CA ASP A 88 -0.67 5.90 21.84
C ASP A 88 0.34 5.11 22.69
N LYS A 89 -0.02 3.89 23.13
CA LYS A 89 0.84 2.98 23.91
C LYS A 89 1.69 2.06 23.05
N VAL A 90 1.46 2.02 21.74
CA VAL A 90 2.19 1.17 20.80
C VAL A 90 3.04 2.04 19.87
N LYS A 91 4.32 1.73 19.78
CA LYS A 91 5.24 2.41 18.84
C LYS A 91 5.56 1.49 17.67
N PRO A 92 5.01 1.75 16.47
CA PRO A 92 5.31 0.92 15.30
C PRO A 92 6.80 1.01 14.95
N LYS A 93 7.38 -0.14 14.65
CA LYS A 93 8.75 -0.25 14.11
C LYS A 93 8.67 -0.53 12.63
N TRP A 94 9.52 0.16 11.89
CA TRP A 94 9.58 0.08 10.44
C TRP A 94 10.97 -0.33 9.98
N SER A 95 11.03 -1.23 9.01
CA SER A 95 12.28 -1.55 8.31
C SER A 95 12.93 -0.29 7.72
N LYS A 96 14.24 -0.24 7.77
CA LYS A 96 15.04 0.82 7.12
C LYS A 96 15.06 0.68 5.61
N HIS A 97 14.76 -0.52 5.09
CA HIS A 97 14.68 -0.76 3.66
C HIS A 97 13.47 -0.05 3.05
N ALA A 98 13.58 0.26 1.78
CA ALA A 98 12.48 0.73 0.97
C ALA A 98 11.65 -0.45 0.47
N ALA A 99 10.34 -0.24 0.31
CA ALA A 99 9.46 -1.17 -0.37
C ALA A 99 8.76 -0.47 -1.54
N LEU A 100 8.63 -1.17 -2.66
CA LEU A 100 7.94 -0.70 -3.85
C LEU A 100 7.04 -1.82 -4.39
N THR A 101 5.81 -1.46 -4.75
CA THR A 101 4.86 -2.38 -5.38
C THR A 101 4.51 -1.94 -6.79
N VAL A 102 4.43 -2.91 -7.69
CA VAL A 102 3.93 -2.76 -9.06
C VAL A 102 2.60 -3.49 -9.16
N VAL A 103 1.56 -2.76 -9.55
CA VAL A 103 0.23 -3.34 -9.83
C VAL A 103 0.24 -3.92 -11.24
N MET A 104 -0.03 -5.21 -11.35
CA MET A 104 -0.24 -5.88 -12.62
C MET A 104 -1.75 -5.93 -12.91
N ALA A 105 -2.15 -5.28 -13.99
CA ALA A 105 -3.55 -5.14 -14.38
C ALA A 105 -3.89 -5.97 -15.62
N ALA A 106 -5.13 -6.39 -15.74
CA ALA A 106 -5.64 -7.08 -16.91
C ALA A 106 -5.58 -6.16 -18.14
N LYS A 107 -5.29 -6.74 -19.31
CA LYS A 107 -5.25 -6.01 -20.57
C LYS A 107 -6.61 -5.34 -20.85
N GLY A 108 -6.59 -4.02 -21.07
CA GLY A 108 -7.78 -3.20 -21.27
C GLY A 108 -8.29 -2.46 -20.01
N TYR A 109 -7.81 -2.82 -18.81
CA TYR A 109 -8.14 -2.07 -17.59
C TYR A 109 -7.70 -0.58 -17.72
N PRO A 110 -8.51 0.43 -17.28
CA PRO A 110 -9.76 0.31 -16.50
C PRO A 110 -11.03 0.09 -17.32
N GLY A 111 -10.94 -0.06 -18.65
CA GLY A 111 -12.08 -0.39 -19.52
C GLY A 111 -12.45 -1.88 -19.45
N SER A 112 -13.03 -2.40 -20.53
CA SER A 112 -13.38 -3.82 -20.64
C SER A 112 -12.13 -4.69 -20.72
N TYR A 113 -12.09 -5.78 -19.95
CA TYR A 113 -10.98 -6.73 -19.90
C TYR A 113 -11.47 -8.17 -19.86
N GLU A 114 -10.65 -9.09 -20.37
CA GLU A 114 -10.90 -10.53 -20.32
C GLU A 114 -10.74 -11.07 -18.90
N LYS A 115 -11.55 -12.08 -18.56
CA LYS A 115 -11.50 -12.78 -17.27
C LYS A 115 -11.28 -14.27 -17.50
N GLY A 116 -10.64 -14.90 -16.51
CA GLY A 116 -10.42 -16.34 -16.53
C GLY A 116 -9.16 -16.80 -17.25
N THR A 117 -8.31 -15.87 -17.69
CA THR A 117 -6.98 -16.19 -18.23
C THR A 117 -6.07 -16.77 -17.16
N GLU A 118 -5.32 -17.82 -17.49
CA GLU A 118 -4.43 -18.53 -16.57
C GLU A 118 -3.17 -17.71 -16.28
N ILE A 119 -2.91 -17.43 -15.00
CA ILE A 119 -1.69 -16.73 -14.55
C ILE A 119 -0.59 -17.75 -14.33
N LYS A 120 0.60 -17.48 -14.88
CA LYS A 120 1.81 -18.31 -14.78
C LYS A 120 2.97 -17.53 -14.18
N GLY A 121 3.97 -18.23 -13.64
CA GLY A 121 5.22 -17.64 -13.17
C GLY A 121 5.18 -16.95 -11.79
N VAL A 122 4.03 -17.00 -11.08
CA VAL A 122 3.89 -16.37 -9.76
C VAL A 122 4.84 -16.97 -8.73
N GLU A 123 5.00 -18.30 -8.74
CA GLU A 123 5.89 -19.01 -7.80
C GLU A 123 7.36 -18.69 -8.09
N GLU A 124 7.74 -18.58 -9.37
CA GLU A 124 9.09 -18.19 -9.78
C GLU A 124 9.40 -16.73 -9.38
N ALA A 125 8.44 -15.83 -9.54
CA ALA A 125 8.56 -14.45 -9.10
C ALA A 125 8.70 -14.34 -7.58
N ALA A 126 7.85 -15.06 -6.84
CA ALA A 126 7.86 -15.06 -5.38
C ALA A 126 9.10 -15.73 -4.77
N ALA A 127 9.81 -16.57 -5.53
CA ALA A 127 11.07 -17.18 -5.09
C ALA A 127 12.26 -16.21 -5.11
N ILE A 128 12.13 -15.04 -5.72
CA ILE A 128 13.17 -14.00 -5.70
C ILE A 128 13.24 -13.39 -4.31
N ASP A 129 14.42 -13.36 -3.70
CA ASP A 129 14.63 -12.80 -2.37
C ASP A 129 14.14 -11.34 -2.26
N GLY A 130 13.38 -11.05 -1.20
CA GLY A 130 12.77 -9.74 -0.95
C GLY A 130 11.57 -9.41 -1.84
N ILE A 131 11.02 -10.39 -2.57
CA ILE A 131 9.76 -10.25 -3.33
C ILE A 131 8.61 -10.89 -2.55
N THR A 132 7.49 -10.19 -2.52
CA THR A 132 6.19 -10.69 -2.09
C THR A 132 5.17 -10.42 -3.18
N VAL A 133 4.45 -11.46 -3.62
CA VAL A 133 3.35 -11.32 -4.59
C VAL A 133 2.02 -11.38 -3.85
N PHE A 134 1.31 -10.27 -3.84
CA PHE A 134 -0.04 -10.18 -3.26
C PHE A 134 -1.10 -10.42 -4.32
N HIS A 135 -2.08 -11.24 -3.99
CA HIS A 135 -3.25 -11.49 -4.83
C HIS A 135 -4.31 -10.40 -4.62
N ALA A 136 -4.82 -9.87 -5.73
CA ALA A 136 -5.95 -8.95 -5.75
C ALA A 136 -7.13 -9.61 -6.51
N GLY A 137 -7.24 -9.38 -7.80
CA GLY A 137 -8.31 -9.93 -8.62
C GLY A 137 -7.97 -11.34 -9.17
N THR A 138 -7.65 -12.30 -8.32
CA THR A 138 -7.33 -13.67 -8.72
C THR A 138 -8.33 -14.68 -8.18
N ARG A 139 -8.46 -15.84 -8.85
CA ARG A 139 -9.21 -17.00 -8.39
C ARG A 139 -8.43 -18.28 -8.68
N ARG A 140 -8.46 -19.24 -7.74
CA ARG A 140 -7.94 -20.58 -7.98
C ARG A 140 -9.10 -21.51 -8.36
N GLU A 141 -8.98 -22.18 -9.49
CA GLU A 141 -9.99 -23.11 -10.02
C GLU A 141 -9.31 -24.25 -10.75
N ASN A 142 -9.70 -25.51 -10.43
CA ASN A 142 -9.13 -26.73 -11.02
C ASN A 142 -7.59 -26.77 -10.99
N GLY A 143 -6.99 -26.29 -9.89
CA GLY A 143 -5.53 -26.24 -9.72
C GLY A 143 -4.84 -25.05 -10.42
N LYS A 144 -5.55 -24.28 -11.24
CA LYS A 144 -5.05 -23.14 -11.97
C LYS A 144 -5.32 -21.84 -11.22
N LEU A 145 -4.40 -20.89 -11.33
CA LEU A 145 -4.59 -19.51 -10.88
C LEU A 145 -5.09 -18.67 -12.06
N LEU A 146 -6.20 -17.98 -11.89
CA LEU A 146 -6.88 -17.25 -12.95
C LEU A 146 -6.99 -15.75 -12.61
N ALA A 147 -6.83 -14.89 -13.63
CA ALA A 147 -7.11 -13.46 -13.54
C ALA A 147 -8.63 -13.23 -13.63
N GLN A 148 -9.22 -12.58 -12.61
CA GLN A 148 -10.66 -12.32 -12.53
C GLN A 148 -11.01 -10.84 -12.35
N GLY A 149 -10.07 -10.03 -11.85
CA GLY A 149 -10.26 -8.60 -11.64
C GLY A 149 -9.48 -7.74 -12.62
N GLY A 150 -9.74 -6.44 -12.60
CA GLY A 150 -8.98 -5.47 -13.39
C GLY A 150 -7.56 -5.30 -12.88
N ARG A 151 -7.39 -5.09 -11.56
CA ARG A 151 -6.10 -5.22 -10.87
C ARG A 151 -5.97 -6.65 -10.36
N VAL A 152 -4.94 -7.36 -10.81
CA VAL A 152 -4.84 -8.81 -10.68
C VAL A 152 -3.85 -9.22 -9.60
N LEU A 153 -2.63 -8.69 -9.67
CA LEU A 153 -1.55 -8.96 -8.70
C LEU A 153 -0.85 -7.67 -8.31
N ASN A 154 -0.21 -7.68 -7.14
CA ASN A 154 0.73 -6.65 -6.73
C ASN A 154 2.07 -7.30 -6.42
N VAL A 155 3.09 -6.99 -7.22
CA VAL A 155 4.46 -7.47 -7.01
C VAL A 155 5.20 -6.43 -6.17
N THR A 156 5.48 -6.79 -4.93
CA THR A 156 6.13 -5.89 -3.96
C THR A 156 7.55 -6.36 -3.69
N ALA A 157 8.50 -5.46 -3.86
CA ALA A 157 9.91 -5.68 -3.56
C ALA A 157 10.37 -4.86 -2.36
N MET A 158 11.22 -5.44 -1.52
CA MET A 158 11.95 -4.76 -0.46
C MET A 158 13.45 -4.78 -0.77
N ALA A 159 14.11 -3.61 -0.65
CA ALA A 159 15.54 -3.45 -0.91
C ALA A 159 16.10 -2.22 -0.16
N PRO A 160 17.45 -2.05 -0.07
CA PRO A 160 18.05 -0.91 0.61
C PRO A 160 17.62 0.45 0.08
N SER A 161 17.29 0.58 -1.19
CA SER A 161 16.82 1.81 -1.83
C SER A 161 15.56 1.60 -2.68
N VAL A 162 14.83 2.68 -2.97
CA VAL A 162 13.66 2.65 -3.86
C VAL A 162 14.05 2.20 -5.26
N LYS A 163 15.23 2.62 -5.76
CA LYS A 163 15.74 2.23 -7.08
C LYS A 163 15.96 0.71 -7.16
N GLU A 164 16.66 0.15 -6.19
CA GLU A 164 16.91 -1.30 -6.13
C GLU A 164 15.59 -2.09 -5.95
N ALA A 165 14.65 -1.59 -5.15
CA ALA A 165 13.33 -2.19 -5.01
C ALA A 165 12.57 -2.17 -6.34
N GLN A 166 12.66 -1.07 -7.11
CA GLN A 166 12.06 -0.96 -8.44
C GLN A 166 12.66 -1.99 -9.40
N GLU A 167 13.99 -2.04 -9.52
CA GLU A 167 14.69 -2.98 -10.40
C GLU A 167 14.28 -4.42 -10.07
N LYS A 168 14.30 -4.78 -8.79
CA LYS A 168 13.91 -6.11 -8.29
C LYS A 168 12.43 -6.42 -8.58
N ALA A 169 11.51 -5.47 -8.38
CA ALA A 169 10.10 -5.65 -8.66
C ALA A 169 9.85 -5.95 -10.15
N TYR A 170 10.50 -5.21 -11.05
CA TYR A 170 10.33 -5.43 -12.48
C TYR A 170 10.98 -6.72 -12.98
N VAL A 171 12.05 -7.20 -12.36
CA VAL A 171 12.58 -8.56 -12.62
C VAL A 171 11.54 -9.62 -12.26
N ALA A 172 10.87 -9.46 -11.12
CA ALA A 172 9.81 -10.39 -10.71
C ALA A 172 8.57 -10.29 -11.62
N VAL A 173 8.15 -9.07 -11.99
CA VAL A 173 7.05 -8.84 -12.95
C VAL A 173 7.31 -9.55 -14.28
N SER A 174 8.54 -9.53 -14.79
CA SER A 174 8.89 -10.18 -16.06
C SER A 174 8.78 -11.71 -16.05
N LYS A 175 8.61 -12.34 -14.88
CA LYS A 175 8.38 -13.78 -14.74
C LYS A 175 6.91 -14.16 -14.83
N ILE A 176 6.01 -13.19 -14.66
CA ILE A 176 4.56 -13.42 -14.56
C ILE A 176 3.91 -13.08 -15.90
N ASP A 177 3.03 -13.96 -16.37
CA ASP A 177 2.28 -13.79 -17.63
C ASP A 177 0.85 -14.37 -17.49
N TRP A 178 -0.11 -13.76 -18.20
CA TRP A 178 -1.49 -14.23 -18.41
C TRP A 178 -2.16 -13.57 -19.60
#